data_7594566c69f91da7793e0ea256758297
#
_entry.id   7594566c69f91da7793e0ea256758297
#
_cell.length_a   1.000
_cell.length_b   1.000
_cell.length_c   1.000
_cell.angle_alpha   90.00
_cell.angle_beta   90.00
_cell.angle_gamma   90.00
#
_symmetry.space_group_name_H-M   'P 1'
#
loop_
_entity.id
_entity.type
_entity.pdbx_description
1 polymer ?
#
loop_
_entity_poly.entity_id
_entity_poly.type
_entity_poly.pdbx_seq_one_letter_code
_entity_poly.pdbx_strand_id
1 'polypeptide(L)'
;MDFTNLKNYMNMLVNEYHTPGVDCIVYKDHEIIFRYYAGMKDIENNKEMTGNELYLIFSMTKMLTCTAALQLFEQGKYKLDDPISKYLPEFKKMKISYDEIDSESASKVTTGSTIGEDSKKTESGYAQNKITVKHLFTMGAGLDYALYDEPIMNALNSGKTSTRELVRAMSEKVLGFEPG
;
A
#
# COMPACT_ATOMS: atom_id res chain seq x y z
N MET A 1 25.22 -20.58 8.15
CA MET A 1 23.76 -20.88 8.21
C MET A 1 23.44 -21.82 7.07
N ASP A 2 22.54 -22.78 7.31
CA ASP A 2 22.06 -23.68 6.27
C ASP A 2 20.73 -23.16 5.70
N PHE A 3 20.66 -22.95 4.41
CA PHE A 3 19.48 -22.45 3.67
C PHE A 3 18.84 -23.52 2.78
N THR A 4 19.18 -24.80 2.99
CA THR A 4 18.68 -25.92 2.17
C THR A 4 17.14 -25.96 2.16
N ASN A 5 16.50 -25.82 3.31
CA ASN A 5 15.03 -25.82 3.39
C ASN A 5 14.40 -24.64 2.62
N LEU A 6 15.00 -23.46 2.71
CA LEU A 6 14.52 -22.28 1.96
C LEU A 6 14.65 -22.51 0.45
N LYS A 7 15.78 -23.03 0.01
CA LYS A 7 16.02 -23.37 -1.41
C LYS A 7 15.01 -24.42 -1.92
N ASN A 8 14.77 -25.47 -1.12
CA ASN A 8 13.80 -26.51 -1.46
C ASN A 8 12.39 -25.95 -1.56
N TYR A 9 12.00 -25.06 -0.63
CA TYR A 9 10.72 -24.38 -0.68
C TYR A 9 10.57 -23.52 -1.95
N MET A 10 11.58 -22.76 -2.33
CA MET A 10 11.55 -21.95 -3.55
C MET A 10 11.41 -22.83 -4.82
N ASN A 11 12.10 -23.96 -4.87
CA ASN A 11 11.94 -24.92 -5.96
C ASN A 11 10.51 -25.52 -5.99
N MET A 12 9.94 -25.82 -4.82
CA MET A 12 8.55 -26.27 -4.70
C MET A 12 7.57 -25.23 -5.25
N LEU A 13 7.77 -23.94 -4.96
CA LEU A 13 6.93 -22.87 -5.51
C LEU A 13 6.92 -22.88 -7.05
N VAL A 14 8.07 -23.09 -7.68
CA VAL A 14 8.18 -23.14 -9.14
C VAL A 14 7.60 -24.43 -9.70
N ASN A 15 7.99 -25.58 -9.15
CA ASN A 15 7.71 -26.89 -9.75
C ASN A 15 6.31 -27.42 -9.43
N GLU A 16 5.78 -27.16 -8.24
CA GLU A 16 4.50 -27.71 -7.78
C GLU A 16 3.38 -26.67 -7.77
N TYR A 17 3.68 -25.42 -7.39
CA TYR A 17 2.71 -24.33 -7.34
C TYR A 17 2.69 -23.48 -8.64
N HIS A 18 3.52 -23.85 -9.62
CA HIS A 18 3.59 -23.20 -10.93
C HIS A 18 3.81 -21.68 -10.87
N THR A 19 4.52 -21.21 -9.83
CA THR A 19 4.98 -19.82 -9.78
C THR A 19 5.99 -19.61 -10.91
N PRO A 20 5.80 -18.62 -11.80
CA PRO A 20 6.67 -18.45 -12.97
C PRO A 20 8.15 -18.34 -12.61
N GLY A 21 8.47 -17.53 -11.60
CA GLY A 21 9.82 -17.37 -11.11
C GLY A 21 9.83 -16.84 -9.68
N VAL A 22 10.90 -17.15 -8.97
CA VAL A 22 11.13 -16.73 -7.58
C VAL A 22 12.55 -16.20 -7.43
N ASP A 23 12.70 -15.17 -6.60
CA ASP A 23 13.99 -14.56 -6.27
C ASP A 23 14.02 -14.24 -4.77
N CYS A 24 15.07 -14.66 -4.10
CA CYS A 24 15.25 -14.45 -2.68
C CYS A 24 16.65 -13.99 -2.34
N ILE A 25 16.73 -12.95 -1.53
CA ILE A 25 17.96 -12.49 -0.90
C ILE A 25 17.75 -12.52 0.61
N VAL A 26 18.67 -13.11 1.35
CA VAL A 26 18.75 -12.93 2.80
C VAL A 26 19.93 -12.04 3.10
N TYR A 27 19.65 -10.97 3.83
CA TYR A 27 20.61 -9.93 4.17
C TYR A 27 20.80 -9.90 5.68
N LYS A 28 22.03 -9.93 6.14
CA LYS A 28 22.36 -9.85 7.57
C LYS A 28 23.69 -9.14 7.75
N ASP A 29 23.77 -8.28 8.75
CA ASP A 29 24.97 -7.55 9.14
C ASP A 29 25.66 -6.85 7.94
N HIS A 30 24.83 -6.20 7.09
CA HIS A 30 25.25 -5.50 5.86
C HIS A 30 25.83 -6.40 4.75
N GLU A 31 25.61 -7.72 4.83
CA GLU A 31 26.08 -8.66 3.82
C GLU A 31 24.93 -9.56 3.32
N ILE A 32 25.04 -9.93 2.03
CA ILE A 32 24.15 -10.96 1.46
C ILE A 32 24.70 -12.31 1.89
N ILE A 33 23.96 -12.99 2.79
CA ILE A 33 24.33 -14.31 3.30
C ILE A 33 23.66 -15.47 2.55
N PHE A 34 22.68 -15.15 1.71
CA PHE A 34 22.03 -16.10 0.80
C PHE A 34 21.43 -15.37 -0.38
N ARG A 35 21.60 -15.94 -1.57
CA ARG A 35 20.94 -15.51 -2.81
C ARG A 35 20.53 -16.76 -3.58
N TYR A 36 19.26 -16.81 -3.97
CA TYR A 36 18.77 -17.88 -4.81
C TYR A 36 17.62 -17.36 -5.70
N TYR A 37 17.59 -17.81 -6.92
CA TYR A 37 16.50 -17.58 -7.87
C TYR A 37 16.28 -18.83 -8.70
N ALA A 38 15.04 -19.08 -9.13
CA ALA A 38 14.64 -20.22 -9.94
C ALA A 38 13.40 -19.86 -10.78
N GLY A 39 13.18 -20.64 -11.84
CA GLY A 39 12.05 -20.48 -12.76
C GLY A 39 12.37 -19.57 -13.92
N MET A 40 11.31 -19.04 -14.53
CA MET A 40 11.35 -18.32 -15.79
C MET A 40 11.00 -16.84 -15.58
N LYS A 41 11.74 -15.93 -16.20
CA LYS A 41 11.39 -14.51 -16.30
C LYS A 41 10.45 -14.23 -17.49
N ASP A 42 10.41 -15.12 -18.45
CA ASP A 42 9.60 -15.01 -19.66
C ASP A 42 9.27 -16.43 -20.14
N ILE A 43 8.06 -16.88 -19.80
CA ILE A 43 7.60 -18.24 -20.09
C ILE A 43 7.44 -18.43 -21.60
N GLU A 44 6.86 -17.45 -22.31
CA GLU A 44 6.55 -17.53 -23.72
C GLU A 44 7.82 -17.71 -24.57
N ASN A 45 8.92 -17.06 -24.19
CA ASN A 45 10.19 -17.13 -24.88
C ASN A 45 11.21 -18.09 -24.23
N ASN A 46 10.77 -18.89 -23.25
CA ASN A 46 11.58 -19.86 -22.54
C ASN A 46 12.90 -19.27 -21.97
N LYS A 47 12.79 -18.07 -21.34
CA LYS A 47 13.95 -17.40 -20.73
C LYS A 47 13.98 -17.62 -19.22
N GLU A 48 15.02 -18.23 -18.75
CA GLU A 48 15.25 -18.47 -17.32
C GLU A 48 15.56 -17.17 -16.54
N MET A 49 15.28 -17.22 -15.25
CA MET A 49 15.70 -16.19 -14.29
C MET A 49 17.22 -16.05 -14.26
N THR A 50 17.71 -14.83 -14.10
CA THR A 50 19.14 -14.50 -14.06
C THR A 50 19.57 -13.87 -12.75
N GLY A 51 18.59 -13.50 -11.89
CA GLY A 51 18.81 -12.76 -10.65
C GLY A 51 19.05 -11.24 -10.85
N ASN A 52 18.84 -10.74 -12.08
CA ASN A 52 18.96 -9.31 -12.42
C ASN A 52 17.62 -8.74 -12.91
N GLU A 53 16.52 -9.41 -12.61
CA GLU A 53 15.20 -8.97 -12.99
C GLU A 53 14.78 -7.72 -12.21
N LEU A 54 14.02 -6.85 -12.87
CA LEU A 54 13.40 -5.70 -12.25
C LEU A 54 11.96 -6.05 -11.83
N TYR A 55 11.65 -5.78 -10.59
CA TYR A 55 10.35 -6.09 -10.00
C TYR A 55 9.58 -4.82 -9.66
N LEU A 56 8.28 -4.84 -9.90
CA LEU A 56 7.36 -3.89 -9.31
C LEU A 56 7.13 -4.25 -7.85
N ILE A 57 7.68 -3.47 -6.94
CA ILE A 57 7.66 -3.77 -5.51
C ILE A 57 6.38 -3.32 -4.79
N PHE A 58 5.44 -2.69 -5.51
CA PHE A 58 4.13 -2.25 -5.00
C PHE A 58 4.22 -1.62 -3.59
N SER A 59 3.48 -2.16 -2.63
CA SER A 59 3.42 -1.63 -1.26
C SER A 59 4.74 -1.69 -0.48
N MET A 60 5.71 -2.48 -0.90
CA MET A 60 7.06 -2.44 -0.32
C MET A 60 7.71 -1.06 -0.53
N THR A 61 7.28 -0.30 -1.53
CA THR A 61 7.66 1.12 -1.74
C THR A 61 7.37 1.99 -0.51
N LYS A 62 6.37 1.63 0.31
CA LYS A 62 6.06 2.36 1.55
C LYS A 62 7.25 2.43 2.51
N MET A 63 8.04 1.37 2.59
CA MET A 63 9.25 1.35 3.43
C MET A 63 10.23 2.45 3.01
N LEU A 64 10.48 2.59 1.71
CA LEU A 64 11.37 3.62 1.17
C LEU A 64 10.79 5.02 1.38
N THR A 65 9.50 5.20 1.10
CA THR A 65 8.81 6.48 1.28
C THR A 65 8.79 6.91 2.75
N CYS A 66 8.47 6.00 3.67
CA CYS A 66 8.50 6.27 5.10
C CYS A 66 9.90 6.61 5.58
N THR A 67 10.93 5.89 5.13
CA THR A 67 12.33 6.19 5.48
C THR A 67 12.73 7.59 5.03
N ALA A 68 12.44 7.96 3.79
CA ALA A 68 12.70 9.30 3.27
C ALA A 68 11.93 10.39 4.05
N ALA A 69 10.68 10.11 4.40
CA ALA A 69 9.88 11.03 5.22
C ALA A 69 10.48 11.19 6.64
N LEU A 70 10.92 10.09 7.28
CA LEU A 70 11.57 10.15 8.59
C LEU A 70 12.88 10.95 8.59
N GLN A 71 13.64 10.91 7.49
CA GLN A 71 14.82 11.79 7.34
C GLN A 71 14.45 13.29 7.38
N LEU A 72 13.30 13.65 6.78
CA LEU A 72 12.80 15.02 6.87
C LEU A 72 12.28 15.36 8.26
N PHE A 73 11.72 14.39 8.98
CA PHE A 73 11.32 14.55 10.37
C PHE A 73 12.53 14.81 11.26
N GLU A 74 13.61 14.05 11.12
CA GLU A 74 14.88 14.26 11.84
C GLU A 74 15.49 15.64 11.57
N GLN A 75 15.29 16.19 10.38
CA GLN A 75 15.66 17.56 10.02
C GLN A 75 14.71 18.63 10.57
N GLY A 76 13.67 18.25 11.31
CA GLY A 76 12.69 19.17 11.89
C GLY A 76 11.76 19.83 10.86
N LYS A 77 11.61 19.27 9.65
CA LYS A 77 10.79 19.85 8.59
C LYS A 77 9.28 19.77 8.89
N TYR A 78 8.88 18.81 9.71
CA TYR A 78 7.50 18.62 10.19
C TYR A 78 7.49 17.90 11.53
N LYS A 79 6.30 17.86 12.17
CA LYS A 79 6.04 17.08 13.39
C LYS A 79 5.05 15.97 13.07
N LEU A 80 5.13 14.85 13.80
CA LEU A 80 4.21 13.73 13.62
C LEU A 80 2.74 14.12 13.91
N ASP A 81 2.54 15.03 14.89
CA ASP A 81 1.21 15.52 15.26
C ASP A 81 0.73 16.70 14.41
N ASP A 82 1.53 17.17 13.44
CA ASP A 82 1.07 18.19 12.50
C ASP A 82 -0.15 17.65 11.72
N PRO A 83 -1.26 18.41 11.63
CA PRO A 83 -2.35 18.04 10.75
C PRO A 83 -1.89 18.10 9.30
N ILE A 84 -2.22 17.08 8.50
CA ILE A 84 -1.82 17.06 7.07
C ILE A 84 -2.38 18.26 6.30
N SER A 85 -3.50 18.84 6.76
CA SER A 85 -4.07 20.07 6.18
C SER A 85 -3.17 21.29 6.29
N LYS A 86 -2.11 21.26 7.08
CA LYS A 86 -1.06 22.28 7.10
C LYS A 86 -0.26 22.29 5.78
N TYR A 87 -0.11 21.14 5.15
CA TYR A 87 0.65 20.92 3.92
C TYR A 87 -0.26 20.73 2.69
N LEU A 88 -1.43 20.13 2.93
CA LEU A 88 -2.48 19.83 1.95
C LEU A 88 -3.81 20.37 2.47
N PRO A 89 -4.11 21.67 2.23
CA PRO A 89 -5.29 22.33 2.78
C PRO A 89 -6.61 21.65 2.42
N GLU A 90 -6.63 20.90 1.34
CA GLU A 90 -7.78 20.13 0.86
C GLU A 90 -8.28 19.13 1.91
N PHE A 91 -7.40 18.59 2.75
CA PHE A 91 -7.72 17.63 3.82
C PHE A 91 -8.23 18.27 5.12
N LYS A 92 -8.62 19.55 5.10
CA LYS A 92 -9.05 20.27 6.31
C LYS A 92 -10.36 19.74 6.89
N LYS A 93 -11.27 19.30 6.02
CA LYS A 93 -12.57 18.75 6.40
C LYS A 93 -12.83 17.50 5.57
N MET A 94 -12.63 16.35 6.17
CA MET A 94 -12.90 15.07 5.53
C MET A 94 -14.30 14.60 5.88
N LYS A 95 -15.00 14.11 4.87
CA LYS A 95 -16.29 13.43 5.05
C LYS A 95 -16.04 12.06 5.67
N ILE A 96 -16.99 11.57 6.45
CA ILE A 96 -16.91 10.26 7.09
C ILE A 96 -18.22 9.51 6.94
N SER A 97 -18.14 8.20 6.76
CA SER A 97 -19.28 7.28 6.86
C SER A 97 -19.15 6.48 8.14
N TYR A 98 -20.21 6.46 8.89
CA TYR A 98 -20.40 5.55 10.02
C TYR A 98 -21.33 4.43 9.53
N ASP A 99 -20.86 3.57 8.64
CA ASP A 99 -21.61 2.36 8.33
C ASP A 99 -21.69 1.55 9.63
N GLU A 100 -22.92 1.24 10.08
CA GLU A 100 -23.11 0.25 11.12
C GLU A 100 -22.48 -1.04 10.62
N ILE A 101 -21.36 -1.43 11.22
CA ILE A 101 -20.74 -2.72 10.96
C ILE A 101 -21.68 -3.74 11.55
N ASP A 102 -22.58 -4.27 10.73
CA ASP A 102 -23.33 -5.46 11.09
C ASP A 102 -22.32 -6.52 11.54
N SER A 103 -22.50 -7.03 12.74
CA SER A 103 -21.61 -8.01 13.38
C SER A 103 -21.39 -9.28 12.54
N GLU A 104 -22.21 -9.54 11.54
CA GLU A 104 -22.04 -10.60 10.55
C GLU A 104 -21.00 -10.27 9.47
N SER A 105 -20.77 -9.00 9.15
CA SER A 105 -19.76 -8.59 8.16
C SER A 105 -18.34 -8.62 8.72
N ALA A 106 -18.17 -8.46 10.02
CA ALA A 106 -16.86 -8.51 10.68
C ALA A 106 -16.18 -9.89 10.59
N SER A 107 -16.95 -10.97 10.42
CA SER A 107 -16.41 -12.34 10.27
C SER A 107 -15.92 -12.68 8.86
N LYS A 108 -16.15 -11.82 7.87
CA LYS A 108 -15.72 -12.00 6.47
C LYS A 108 -14.45 -11.26 6.08
N VAL A 109 -13.79 -10.56 7.01
CA VAL A 109 -12.46 -10.01 6.79
C VAL A 109 -11.42 -11.12 6.94
N THR A 110 -11.52 -12.12 6.09
CA THR A 110 -10.46 -13.11 5.88
C THR A 110 -9.61 -12.68 4.70
N THR A 111 -8.35 -12.37 4.98
CA THR A 111 -7.18 -12.57 4.12
C THR A 111 -7.49 -12.73 2.62
N GLY A 112 -7.54 -11.64 1.92
CA GLY A 112 -7.62 -11.67 0.46
C GLY A 112 -8.17 -10.33 -0.02
N SER A 113 -7.33 -9.59 -0.73
CA SER A 113 -7.73 -8.40 -1.45
C SER A 113 -8.84 -8.75 -2.44
N THR A 114 -10.07 -8.72 -1.99
CA THR A 114 -11.18 -8.52 -2.91
C THR A 114 -11.05 -7.07 -3.38
N ILE A 115 -10.53 -6.93 -4.59
CA ILE A 115 -10.81 -5.78 -5.46
C ILE A 115 -12.32 -5.91 -5.65
N GLY A 116 -13.09 -5.33 -4.73
CA GLY A 116 -14.48 -5.62 -4.58
C GLY A 116 -15.27 -4.36 -4.68
N GLU A 117 -16.31 -4.53 -5.28
CA GLU A 117 -17.62 -3.91 -5.29
C GLU A 117 -17.70 -2.55 -4.61
N ASP A 118 -18.05 -1.56 -5.42
CA ASP A 118 -18.46 -0.20 -5.06
C ASP A 118 -19.58 -0.23 -4.01
N SER A 119 -19.22 -0.43 -2.75
CA SER A 119 -20.12 -0.07 -1.66
C SER A 119 -20.17 1.46 -1.64
N LYS A 120 -21.24 2.06 -2.15
CA LYS A 120 -21.53 3.47 -2.00
C LYS A 120 -21.58 3.78 -0.51
N LYS A 121 -20.48 4.29 0.04
CA LYS A 121 -20.44 4.78 1.41
C LYS A 121 -21.35 5.98 1.50
N THR A 122 -22.40 5.89 2.32
CA THR A 122 -23.32 6.99 2.59
C THR A 122 -22.60 8.01 3.46
N GLU A 123 -22.56 9.27 3.05
CA GLU A 123 -21.97 10.36 3.84
C GLU A 123 -22.79 10.54 5.13
N SER A 124 -22.17 10.36 6.30
CA SER A 124 -22.81 10.52 7.61
C SER A 124 -22.43 11.83 8.30
N GLY A 125 -21.43 12.56 7.79
CA GLY A 125 -20.98 13.84 8.36
C GLY A 125 -19.53 14.14 8.07
N TYR A 126 -18.89 14.87 8.99
CA TYR A 126 -17.48 15.20 8.91
C TYR A 126 -16.71 14.57 10.07
N ALA A 127 -15.51 14.10 9.81
CA ALA A 127 -14.62 13.58 10.84
C ALA A 127 -14.35 14.67 11.90
N GLN A 128 -14.39 14.27 13.17
CA GLN A 128 -14.10 15.14 14.30
C GLN A 128 -12.60 15.34 14.47
N ASN A 129 -11.84 14.26 14.23
CA ASN A 129 -10.39 14.26 14.33
C ASN A 129 -9.74 14.71 13.02
N LYS A 130 -8.67 15.49 13.14
CA LYS A 130 -7.84 15.84 11.98
C LYS A 130 -6.92 14.68 11.64
N ILE A 131 -6.74 14.41 10.36
CA ILE A 131 -5.69 13.51 9.93
C ILE A 131 -4.34 14.17 10.23
N THR A 132 -3.48 13.49 10.97
CA THR A 132 -2.10 13.92 11.26
C THR A 132 -1.10 13.16 10.41
N VAL A 133 0.14 13.66 10.34
CA VAL A 133 1.24 12.94 9.68
C VAL A 133 1.44 11.56 10.31
N LYS A 134 1.31 11.45 11.65
CA LYS A 134 1.37 10.18 12.37
C LYS A 134 0.35 9.16 11.84
N HIS A 135 -0.89 9.59 11.59
CA HIS A 135 -1.94 8.70 11.08
C HIS A 135 -1.62 8.13 9.70
N LEU A 136 -0.85 8.85 8.87
CA LEU A 136 -0.37 8.32 7.59
C LEU A 136 0.67 7.20 7.80
N PHE A 137 1.61 7.38 8.73
CA PHE A 137 2.60 6.34 9.04
C PHE A 137 1.99 5.09 9.66
N THR A 138 0.96 5.25 10.49
CA THR A 138 0.32 4.15 11.24
C THR A 138 -0.89 3.55 10.52
N MET A 139 -1.20 4.00 9.30
CA MET A 139 -2.41 3.60 8.54
C MET A 139 -3.73 3.94 9.27
N GLY A 140 -3.70 4.88 10.21
CA GLY A 140 -4.83 5.33 11.02
C GLY A 140 -5.54 6.56 10.46
N ALA A 141 -5.41 6.86 9.17
CA ALA A 141 -5.99 8.07 8.56
C ALA A 141 -7.48 7.95 8.20
N GLY A 142 -8.06 6.75 8.25
CA GLY A 142 -9.44 6.51 7.83
C GLY A 142 -9.62 6.38 6.32
N LEU A 143 -8.57 6.56 5.53
CA LEU A 143 -8.60 6.36 4.08
C LEU A 143 -8.63 4.87 3.77
N ASP A 144 -9.47 4.48 2.81
CA ASP A 144 -9.55 3.10 2.32
C ASP A 144 -8.62 2.82 1.14
N TYR A 145 -8.67 1.60 0.66
CA TYR A 145 -7.86 1.12 -0.45
C TYR A 145 -8.60 1.15 -1.81
N ALA A 146 -9.75 1.80 -1.90
CA ALA A 146 -10.49 1.95 -3.14
C ALA A 146 -9.73 2.91 -4.08
N LEU A 147 -8.98 2.32 -5.03
CA LEU A 147 -8.16 3.07 -5.98
C LEU A 147 -8.94 3.53 -7.23
N TYR A 148 -10.14 3.01 -7.42
CA TYR A 148 -10.98 3.25 -8.60
C TYR A 148 -12.32 3.90 -8.23
N ASP A 149 -12.42 4.52 -7.06
CA ASP A 149 -13.61 5.25 -6.66
C ASP A 149 -13.82 6.53 -7.48
N GLU A 150 -15.03 7.08 -7.39
CA GLU A 150 -15.48 8.18 -8.23
C GLU A 150 -14.52 9.39 -8.24
N PRO A 151 -14.01 9.93 -7.11
CA PRO A 151 -13.11 11.07 -7.15
C PRO A 151 -11.81 10.79 -7.92
N ILE A 152 -11.24 9.61 -7.74
CA ILE A 152 -10.00 9.22 -8.42
C ILE A 152 -10.26 9.03 -9.92
N MET A 153 -11.34 8.32 -10.28
CA MET A 153 -11.69 8.08 -11.68
C MET A 153 -12.04 9.38 -12.41
N ASN A 154 -12.74 10.31 -11.76
CA ASN A 154 -13.02 11.63 -12.33
C ASN A 154 -11.73 12.42 -12.60
N ALA A 155 -10.77 12.38 -11.68
CA ALA A 155 -9.47 13.00 -11.89
C ALA A 155 -8.74 12.39 -13.10
N LEU A 156 -8.65 11.06 -13.16
CA LEU A 156 -7.99 10.35 -14.26
C LEU A 156 -8.67 10.62 -15.61
N ASN A 157 -9.99 10.55 -15.68
CA ASN A 157 -10.77 10.77 -16.90
C ASN A 157 -10.68 12.22 -17.40
N SER A 158 -10.42 13.18 -16.50
CA SER A 158 -10.17 14.59 -16.85
C SER A 158 -8.71 14.89 -17.20
N GLY A 159 -7.85 13.87 -17.30
CA GLY A 159 -6.43 14.01 -17.63
C GLY A 159 -5.54 14.47 -16.47
N LYS A 160 -6.06 14.50 -15.24
CA LYS A 160 -5.30 14.83 -14.02
C LYS A 160 -4.60 13.58 -13.49
N THR A 161 -3.38 13.35 -13.93
CA THR A 161 -2.64 12.11 -13.66
C THR A 161 -1.40 12.31 -12.78
N SER A 162 -1.05 13.54 -12.43
CA SER A 162 0.07 13.79 -11.52
C SER A 162 -0.25 13.32 -10.10
N THR A 163 0.77 12.85 -9.37
CA THR A 163 0.63 12.43 -7.97
C THR A 163 -0.09 13.48 -7.12
N ARG A 164 0.20 14.77 -7.34
CA ARG A 164 -0.44 15.86 -6.59
C ARG A 164 -1.94 15.98 -6.88
N GLU A 165 -2.34 15.80 -8.14
CA GLU A 165 -3.76 15.85 -8.53
C GLU A 165 -4.53 14.65 -8.00
N LEU A 166 -3.94 13.45 -8.03
CA LEU A 166 -4.54 12.25 -7.44
C LEU A 166 -4.66 12.37 -5.92
N VAL A 167 -3.64 12.90 -5.24
CA VAL A 167 -3.72 13.17 -3.80
C VAL A 167 -4.84 14.20 -3.47
N ARG A 168 -5.03 15.22 -4.30
CA ARG A 168 -6.16 16.14 -4.15
C ARG A 168 -7.51 15.43 -4.32
N ALA A 169 -7.64 14.57 -5.33
CA ALA A 169 -8.85 13.78 -5.52
C ALA A 169 -9.15 12.89 -4.30
N MET A 170 -8.11 12.37 -3.63
CA MET A 170 -8.28 11.59 -2.38
C MET A 170 -8.90 12.42 -1.25
N SER A 171 -8.78 13.76 -1.25
CA SER A 171 -9.43 14.59 -0.23
C SER A 171 -10.95 14.69 -0.38
N GLU A 172 -11.49 14.24 -1.49
CA GLU A 172 -12.93 14.18 -1.75
C GLU A 172 -13.54 12.83 -1.31
N LYS A 173 -12.70 11.86 -0.94
CA LYS A 173 -13.14 10.55 -0.46
C LYS A 173 -13.83 10.65 0.90
N VAL A 174 -14.66 9.66 1.16
CA VAL A 174 -15.31 9.46 2.46
C VAL A 174 -14.44 8.55 3.30
N LEU A 175 -14.08 8.99 4.51
CA LEU A 175 -13.32 8.16 5.44
C LEU A 175 -14.17 7.00 5.95
N GLY A 176 -13.58 5.84 6.13
CA GLY A 176 -14.24 4.66 6.67
C GLY A 176 -14.26 4.60 8.20
N PHE A 177 -13.45 5.41 8.87
CA PHE A 177 -13.39 5.53 10.33
C PHE A 177 -12.73 6.85 10.75
N GLU A 178 -12.92 7.25 12.01
CA GLU A 178 -12.29 8.44 12.59
C GLU A 178 -10.76 8.30 12.60
N PRO A 179 -10.01 9.32 12.15
CA PRO A 179 -8.55 9.32 12.23
C PRO A 179 -8.04 9.17 13.68
N GLY A 180 -7.14 8.18 13.91
CA GLY A 180 -6.50 7.97 15.22
C GLY A 180 -6.52 6.59 15.79
#